data_424d255ab1057786fb4c8935dc3a4e13
#
_entry.id   424d255ab1057786fb4c8935dc3a4e13
#
_cell.length_a   1.000
_cell.length_b   1.000
_cell.length_c   1.000
_cell.angle_alpha   90.00
_cell.angle_beta   90.00
_cell.angle_gamma   90.00
#
_symmetry.space_group_name_H-M   'P 1'
#
loop_
_entity.id
_entity.type
_entity.pdbx_description
1 polymer ?
#
loop_
_entity_poly.entity_id
_entity_poly.type
_entity_poly.pdbx_seq_one_letter_code
_entity_poly.pdbx_strand_id
1 'polypeptide(L)'
;GNLQALKPTEPKPSHGTFKAYEPGYLHVDIKYLPQMADESARRYLFVAIDRATRWVFVRIYPAQTAANARRFLRDLERAAPMKITRVLTDNGKAFTDRLFGLRRRAATGQHEFDQLCADLGIEHRLTPPMHPQTNGMVERFNGRIEDVLQSHRFHSGEDLEQTLLRYVHLYNSQLPQSALKGRTPIRALKDWQRQRPELFRK
;
A
#
# COMPACT_ATOMS: atom_id res chain seq x y z
N GLY A 1 -3.10 36.75 -48.07
CA GLY A 1 -2.63 35.94 -46.96
C GLY A 1 -3.65 35.91 -45.87
N ASN A 2 -4.39 34.77 -45.70
CA ASN A 2 -5.36 34.57 -44.65
C ASN A 2 -4.65 34.17 -43.35
N LEU A 3 -4.63 35.04 -42.38
CA LEU A 3 -4.29 34.74 -40.99
C LEU A 3 -5.55 34.05 -40.35
N GLN A 4 -5.53 32.76 -40.21
CA GLN A 4 -6.52 32.04 -39.40
C GLN A 4 -6.25 32.35 -37.93
N ALA A 5 -7.23 32.93 -37.26
CA ALA A 5 -7.21 33.17 -35.82
C ALA A 5 -7.13 31.82 -35.08
N LEU A 6 -6.11 31.68 -34.23
CA LEU A 6 -5.97 30.55 -33.32
C LEU A 6 -7.17 30.50 -32.36
N LYS A 7 -7.91 29.40 -32.38
CA LYS A 7 -8.99 29.12 -31.42
C LYS A 7 -8.41 29.12 -30.00
N PRO A 8 -9.12 29.72 -29.01
CA PRO A 8 -8.68 29.66 -27.62
C PRO A 8 -8.65 28.18 -27.17
N THR A 9 -7.52 27.79 -26.62
CA THR A 9 -7.35 26.46 -26.00
C THR A 9 -8.26 26.38 -24.77
N GLU A 10 -9.19 25.45 -24.76
CA GLU A 10 -10.02 25.18 -23.57
C GLU A 10 -9.11 24.91 -22.37
N PRO A 11 -9.45 25.43 -21.17
CA PRO A 11 -8.67 25.17 -19.98
C PRO A 11 -8.71 23.66 -19.68
N LYS A 12 -7.52 23.07 -19.53
CA LYS A 12 -7.38 21.67 -19.09
C LYS A 12 -8.17 21.47 -17.79
N PRO A 13 -8.94 20.37 -17.66
CA PRO A 13 -9.70 20.12 -16.44
C PRO A 13 -8.75 20.14 -15.24
N SER A 14 -9.08 20.95 -14.24
CA SER A 14 -8.36 21.06 -12.99
C SER A 14 -8.20 19.69 -12.38
N HIS A 15 -6.94 19.27 -12.13
CA HIS A 15 -6.66 18.06 -11.36
C HIS A 15 -7.46 18.11 -10.06
N GLY A 16 -8.35 17.14 -9.86
CA GLY A 16 -9.20 17.06 -8.69
C GLY A 16 -8.38 17.31 -7.41
N THR A 17 -8.88 18.16 -6.55
CA THR A 17 -8.29 18.47 -5.24
C THR A 17 -7.99 17.17 -4.50
N PHE A 18 -6.71 16.93 -4.23
CA PHE A 18 -6.29 15.78 -3.43
C PHE A 18 -7.00 15.85 -2.08
N LYS A 19 -7.88 14.88 -1.85
CA LYS A 19 -8.58 14.77 -0.58
C LYS A 19 -7.53 14.61 0.53
N ALA A 20 -7.46 15.55 1.47
CA ALA A 20 -6.57 15.44 2.61
C ALA A 20 -7.05 14.26 3.48
N TYR A 21 -6.16 13.29 3.71
CA TYR A 21 -6.42 12.15 4.60
C TYR A 21 -5.64 12.33 5.89
N GLU A 22 -6.27 11.91 7.00
CA GLU A 22 -5.58 11.76 8.27
C GLU A 22 -4.82 10.41 8.30
N PRO A 23 -3.73 10.29 9.08
CA PRO A 23 -3.06 9.02 9.30
C PRO A 23 -3.98 7.92 9.82
N GLY A 24 -3.72 6.67 9.41
CA GLY A 24 -4.51 5.51 9.83
C GLY A 24 -5.42 4.94 8.75
N TYR A 25 -5.39 5.48 7.53
CA TYR A 25 -6.02 4.88 6.36
C TYR A 25 -4.95 4.30 5.45
N LEU A 26 -4.78 2.98 5.45
CA LEU A 26 -3.72 2.28 4.74
C LEU A 26 -4.24 1.53 3.52
N HIS A 27 -3.46 1.53 2.44
CA HIS A 27 -3.60 0.59 1.35
C HIS A 27 -2.75 -0.63 1.64
N VAL A 28 -3.31 -1.82 1.42
CA VAL A 28 -2.62 -3.10 1.55
C VAL A 28 -2.65 -3.82 0.20
N ASP A 29 -1.50 -4.30 -0.23
CA ASP A 29 -1.31 -5.01 -1.49
C ASP A 29 -0.30 -6.15 -1.34
N ILE A 30 -0.31 -7.09 -2.28
CA ILE A 30 0.58 -8.24 -2.30
C ILE A 30 1.30 -8.29 -3.65
N LYS A 31 2.64 -8.22 -3.60
CA LYS A 31 3.51 -8.32 -4.76
C LYS A 31 4.23 -9.66 -4.79
N TYR A 32 4.29 -10.27 -5.97
CA TYR A 32 5.15 -11.43 -6.21
C TYR A 32 6.63 -11.02 -6.18
N LEU A 33 7.45 -11.83 -5.52
CA LEU A 33 8.90 -11.69 -5.55
C LEU A 33 9.50 -12.67 -6.56
N PRO A 34 10.68 -12.38 -7.15
CA PRO A 34 11.41 -13.36 -7.93
C PRO A 34 11.79 -14.54 -7.04
N GLN A 35 11.80 -15.73 -7.60
CA GLN A 35 12.31 -16.92 -6.92
C GLN A 35 13.83 -16.93 -7.01
N MET A 36 14.49 -17.06 -5.87
CA MET A 36 15.94 -17.17 -5.81
C MET A 36 16.37 -18.62 -6.03
N ALA A 37 17.65 -18.82 -6.40
CA ALA A 37 18.18 -20.16 -6.71
C ALA A 37 18.18 -21.11 -5.49
N ASP A 38 18.25 -20.56 -4.29
CA ASP A 38 18.20 -21.28 -3.03
C ASP A 38 16.76 -21.53 -2.50
N GLU A 39 15.75 -21.11 -3.24
CA GLU A 39 14.33 -21.21 -2.84
C GLU A 39 13.58 -22.26 -3.67
N SER A 40 12.74 -23.07 -3.02
CA SER A 40 11.89 -24.06 -3.69
C SER A 40 10.64 -23.46 -4.33
N ALA A 41 10.21 -22.25 -3.90
CA ALA A 41 9.03 -21.58 -4.41
C ALA A 41 9.17 -20.06 -4.27
N ARG A 42 8.35 -19.31 -5.02
CA ARG A 42 8.25 -17.86 -4.90
C ARG A 42 7.69 -17.44 -3.55
N ARG A 43 8.16 -16.30 -3.07
CA ARG A 43 7.61 -15.60 -1.91
C ARG A 43 6.80 -14.38 -2.32
N TYR A 44 6.09 -13.83 -1.36
CA TYR A 44 5.15 -12.74 -1.56
C TYR A 44 5.46 -11.60 -0.60
N LEU A 45 5.62 -10.40 -1.15
CA LEU A 45 5.79 -9.17 -0.37
C LEU A 45 4.40 -8.59 -0.10
N PHE A 46 4.01 -8.58 1.17
CA PHE A 46 2.84 -7.86 1.64
C PHE A 46 3.26 -6.44 2.00
N VAL A 47 2.54 -5.47 1.48
CA VAL A 47 2.84 -4.05 1.60
C VAL A 47 1.64 -3.33 2.19
N ALA A 48 1.87 -2.49 3.18
CA ALA A 48 0.89 -1.49 3.63
C ALA A 48 1.50 -0.11 3.51
N ILE A 49 0.73 0.86 2.99
CA ILE A 49 1.15 2.25 2.87
C ILE A 49 0.06 3.18 3.38
N ASP A 50 0.41 4.05 4.32
CA ASP A 50 -0.52 5.06 4.85
C ASP A 50 -0.75 6.19 3.83
N ARG A 51 -2.01 6.54 3.63
CA ARG A 51 -2.41 7.52 2.61
C ARG A 51 -1.96 8.94 2.94
N ALA A 52 -1.92 9.30 4.21
CA ALA A 52 -1.56 10.65 4.65
C ALA A 52 -0.04 10.86 4.70
N THR A 53 0.68 9.91 5.28
CA THR A 53 2.11 10.07 5.60
C THR A 53 3.04 9.35 4.65
N ARG A 54 2.52 8.49 3.78
CA ARG A 54 3.30 7.58 2.92
C ARG A 54 4.17 6.59 3.68
N TRP A 55 3.97 6.44 4.98
CA TRP A 55 4.66 5.44 5.78
C TRP A 55 4.35 4.04 5.26
N VAL A 56 5.38 3.23 5.14
CA VAL A 56 5.31 1.88 4.58
C VAL A 56 5.71 0.85 5.61
N PHE A 57 4.96 -0.25 5.64
CA PHE A 57 5.28 -1.47 6.36
C PHE A 57 5.23 -2.66 5.42
N VAL A 58 6.17 -3.57 5.54
CA VAL A 58 6.22 -4.78 4.70
C VAL A 58 6.51 -6.04 5.52
N ARG A 59 6.07 -7.18 5.00
CA ARG A 59 6.46 -8.53 5.42
C ARG A 59 6.52 -9.44 4.22
N ILE A 60 7.33 -10.48 4.31
CA ILE A 60 7.46 -11.50 3.27
C ILE A 60 6.90 -12.80 3.81
N TYR A 61 6.05 -13.45 3.00
CA TYR A 61 5.42 -14.72 3.33
C TYR A 61 5.57 -15.72 2.17
N PRO A 62 5.58 -17.05 2.47
CA PRO A 62 5.72 -18.08 1.46
C PRO A 62 4.46 -18.27 0.60
N ALA A 63 3.31 -17.75 1.01
CA ALA A 63 2.05 -17.93 0.30
C ALA A 63 1.10 -16.74 0.47
N GLN A 64 0.30 -16.49 -0.57
CA GLN A 64 -0.76 -15.49 -0.61
C GLN A 64 -2.08 -16.10 -0.09
N THR A 65 -2.17 -16.27 1.22
CA THR A 65 -3.32 -16.90 1.90
C THR A 65 -4.03 -15.94 2.85
N ALA A 66 -5.27 -16.22 3.20
CA ALA A 66 -6.02 -15.49 4.22
C ALA A 66 -5.30 -15.54 5.59
N ALA A 67 -4.72 -16.67 5.95
CA ALA A 67 -3.94 -16.83 7.19
C ALA A 67 -2.74 -15.87 7.24
N ASN A 68 -1.98 -15.77 6.14
CA ASN A 68 -0.84 -14.85 6.05
C ASN A 68 -1.31 -13.38 5.99
N ALA A 69 -2.42 -13.07 5.34
CA ALA A 69 -3.01 -11.73 5.35
C ALA A 69 -3.42 -11.30 6.77
N ARG A 70 -4.02 -12.20 7.55
CA ARG A 70 -4.36 -11.97 8.97
C ARG A 70 -3.11 -11.77 9.83
N ARG A 71 -2.07 -12.60 9.62
CA ARG A 71 -0.79 -12.45 10.32
C ARG A 71 -0.16 -11.10 10.01
N PHE A 72 -0.15 -10.72 8.73
CA PHE A 72 0.33 -9.42 8.30
C PHE A 72 -0.41 -8.26 8.96
N LEU A 73 -1.76 -8.30 9.02
CA LEU A 73 -2.56 -7.27 9.65
C LEU A 73 -2.26 -7.11 11.15
N ARG A 74 -2.05 -8.21 11.87
CA ARG A 74 -1.64 -8.16 13.29
C ARG A 74 -0.25 -7.55 13.47
N ASP A 75 0.70 -7.92 12.62
CA ASP A 75 2.05 -7.36 12.65
C ASP A 75 2.06 -5.88 12.28
N LEU A 76 1.27 -5.51 11.28
CA LEU A 76 1.07 -4.12 10.87
C LEU A 76 0.46 -3.30 11.99
N GLU A 77 -0.58 -3.82 12.63
CA GLU A 77 -1.28 -3.17 13.74
C GLU A 77 -0.33 -2.91 14.91
N ARG A 78 0.57 -3.83 15.24
CA ARG A 78 1.58 -3.67 16.28
C ARG A 78 2.69 -2.68 15.91
N ALA A 79 3.10 -2.65 14.64
CA ALA A 79 4.21 -1.83 14.15
C ALA A 79 3.81 -0.39 13.82
N ALA A 80 2.54 -0.15 13.50
CA ALA A 80 2.07 1.17 13.09
C ALA A 80 2.15 2.18 14.23
N PRO A 81 2.81 3.34 14.03
CA PRO A 81 2.86 4.37 15.05
C PRO A 81 1.51 5.09 15.24
N MET A 82 0.65 5.08 14.22
CA MET A 82 -0.70 5.63 14.26
C MET A 82 -1.74 4.53 14.54
N LYS A 83 -2.90 4.92 15.03
CA LYS A 83 -4.08 4.05 15.12
C LYS A 83 -4.60 3.77 13.71
N ILE A 84 -4.69 2.50 13.34
CA ILE A 84 -5.27 2.10 12.06
C ILE A 84 -6.79 2.12 12.19
N THR A 85 -7.45 2.93 11.39
CA THR A 85 -8.92 3.04 11.37
C THR A 85 -9.52 2.39 10.14
N ARG A 86 -8.74 2.30 9.06
CA ARG A 86 -9.23 1.81 7.78
C ARG A 86 -8.13 1.14 6.98
N VAL A 87 -8.47 0.03 6.31
CA VAL A 87 -7.62 -0.62 5.31
C VAL A 87 -8.37 -0.76 3.98
N LEU A 88 -7.68 -0.52 2.88
CA LEU A 88 -8.15 -0.75 1.53
C LEU A 88 -7.30 -1.84 0.90
N THR A 89 -7.94 -2.91 0.42
CA THR A 89 -7.28 -4.01 -0.29
C THR A 89 -7.83 -4.15 -1.70
N ASP A 90 -7.16 -4.94 -2.52
CA ASP A 90 -7.73 -5.46 -3.76
C ASP A 90 -8.80 -6.53 -3.46
N ASN A 91 -9.33 -7.13 -4.54
CA ASN A 91 -10.32 -8.21 -4.44
C ASN A 91 -9.67 -9.60 -4.46
N GLY A 92 -8.41 -9.72 -4.03
CA GLY A 92 -7.69 -10.98 -3.98
C GLY A 92 -8.23 -11.94 -2.91
N LYS A 93 -8.12 -13.25 -3.13
CA LYS A 93 -8.62 -14.29 -2.23
C LYS A 93 -8.01 -14.26 -0.82
N ALA A 94 -6.88 -13.59 -0.64
CA ALA A 94 -6.29 -13.38 0.67
C ALA A 94 -7.11 -12.42 1.56
N PHE A 95 -7.93 -11.55 0.94
CA PHE A 95 -8.63 -10.47 1.61
C PHE A 95 -10.16 -10.58 1.54
N THR A 96 -10.71 -11.33 0.57
CA THR A 96 -12.15 -11.39 0.37
C THR A 96 -12.58 -12.71 -0.26
N ASP A 97 -13.84 -13.06 -0.02
CA ASP A 97 -14.53 -14.17 -0.65
C ASP A 97 -15.32 -13.74 -1.91
N ARG A 98 -15.13 -12.52 -2.38
CA ARG A 98 -15.72 -12.02 -3.63
C ARG A 98 -15.28 -12.87 -4.82
N LEU A 99 -16.20 -13.20 -5.70
CA LEU A 99 -15.91 -13.92 -6.94
C LEU A 99 -16.36 -13.10 -8.17
N PHE A 100 -15.56 -13.19 -9.23
CA PHE A 100 -15.84 -12.60 -10.53
C PHE A 100 -16.05 -13.69 -11.60
N GLY A 101 -16.57 -13.31 -12.76
CA GLY A 101 -16.82 -14.21 -13.88
C GLY A 101 -18.10 -15.00 -13.75
N LEU A 102 -18.10 -16.25 -14.24
CA LEU A 102 -19.30 -17.10 -14.30
C LEU A 102 -19.92 -17.44 -12.93
N ARG A 103 -19.10 -17.45 -11.88
CA ARG A 103 -19.53 -17.68 -10.48
C ARG A 103 -19.55 -16.37 -9.69
N ARG A 104 -20.09 -15.31 -10.27
CA ARG A 104 -20.12 -13.98 -9.64
C ARG A 104 -20.80 -14.06 -8.27
N ARG A 105 -20.06 -13.61 -7.24
CA ARG A 105 -20.56 -13.44 -5.87
C ARG A 105 -20.05 -12.13 -5.28
N ALA A 106 -20.93 -11.36 -4.67
CA ALA A 106 -20.51 -10.20 -3.88
C ALA A 106 -19.71 -10.65 -2.65
N ALA A 107 -18.84 -9.76 -2.14
CA ALA A 107 -18.17 -10.00 -0.86
C ALA A 107 -19.23 -10.13 0.24
N THR A 108 -19.10 -11.15 1.08
CA THR A 108 -20.07 -11.40 2.16
C THR A 108 -19.77 -10.59 3.43
N GLY A 109 -18.54 -10.06 3.57
CA GLY A 109 -18.06 -9.45 4.81
C GLY A 109 -17.77 -10.48 5.91
N GLN A 110 -17.79 -11.78 5.59
CA GLN A 110 -17.54 -12.89 6.52
C GLN A 110 -16.20 -13.57 6.28
N HIS A 111 -15.38 -13.02 5.37
CA HIS A 111 -14.04 -13.54 5.16
C HIS A 111 -13.19 -13.39 6.43
N GLU A 112 -12.26 -14.32 6.67
CA GLU A 112 -11.39 -14.29 7.86
C GLU A 112 -10.64 -12.97 8.06
N PHE A 113 -10.30 -12.28 6.98
CA PHE A 113 -9.66 -10.97 7.01
C PHE A 113 -10.65 -9.89 7.46
N ASP A 114 -11.91 -9.92 6.98
CA ASP A 114 -12.97 -9.01 7.41
C ASP A 114 -13.24 -9.15 8.92
N GLN A 115 -13.33 -10.39 9.41
CA GLN A 115 -13.55 -10.68 10.83
C GLN A 115 -12.43 -10.10 11.69
N LEU A 116 -11.16 -10.30 11.30
CA LEU A 116 -10.04 -9.73 12.05
C LEU A 116 -10.05 -8.20 12.00
N CYS A 117 -10.40 -7.58 10.87
CA CYS A 117 -10.56 -6.12 10.80
C CYS A 117 -11.62 -5.64 11.79
N ALA A 118 -12.78 -6.30 11.85
CA ALA A 118 -13.86 -5.98 12.79
C ALA A 118 -13.41 -6.13 14.26
N ASP A 119 -12.72 -7.22 14.61
CA ASP A 119 -12.18 -7.47 15.95
C ASP A 119 -11.19 -6.37 16.38
N LEU A 120 -10.45 -5.80 15.44
CA LEU A 120 -9.49 -4.72 15.68
C LEU A 120 -10.11 -3.31 15.58
N GLY A 121 -11.40 -3.20 15.27
CA GLY A 121 -12.09 -1.92 15.07
C GLY A 121 -11.64 -1.20 13.78
N ILE A 122 -11.16 -1.96 12.78
CA ILE A 122 -10.68 -1.43 11.51
C ILE A 122 -11.75 -1.63 10.43
N GLU A 123 -12.10 -0.56 9.72
CA GLU A 123 -12.98 -0.64 8.56
C GLU A 123 -12.21 -1.25 7.37
N HIS A 124 -12.65 -2.41 6.88
CA HIS A 124 -12.12 -3.01 5.66
C HIS A 124 -12.89 -2.53 4.44
N ARG A 125 -12.19 -2.05 3.44
CA ARG A 125 -12.72 -1.65 2.14
C ARG A 125 -12.05 -2.42 1.02
N LEU A 126 -12.84 -2.79 0.01
CA LEU A 126 -12.35 -3.36 -1.23
C LEU A 126 -12.25 -2.29 -2.30
N THR A 127 -11.20 -2.34 -3.10
CA THR A 127 -11.08 -1.48 -4.29
C THR A 127 -12.25 -1.74 -5.23
N PRO A 128 -12.99 -0.70 -5.67
CA PRO A 128 -14.03 -0.87 -6.67
C PRO A 128 -13.45 -1.52 -7.92
N PRO A 129 -14.16 -2.48 -8.53
CA PRO A 129 -13.75 -3.06 -9.80
C PRO A 129 -13.58 -1.97 -10.86
N MET A 130 -12.55 -2.06 -11.70
CA MET A 130 -12.28 -1.16 -12.83
C MET A 130 -12.00 0.32 -12.45
N HIS A 131 -11.57 0.60 -11.22
CA HIS A 131 -11.13 1.93 -10.80
C HIS A 131 -9.61 1.94 -10.44
N PRO A 132 -8.70 1.94 -11.42
CA PRO A 132 -7.25 1.90 -11.18
C PRO A 132 -6.73 3.12 -10.41
N GLN A 133 -7.42 4.26 -10.49
CA GLN A 133 -6.99 5.50 -9.82
C GLN A 133 -6.91 5.39 -8.28
N THR A 134 -7.56 4.40 -7.69
CA THR A 134 -7.57 4.20 -6.23
C THR A 134 -6.24 3.61 -5.72
N ASN A 135 -5.47 2.93 -6.58
CA ASN A 135 -4.25 2.19 -6.23
C ASN A 135 -2.94 2.90 -6.58
N GLY A 136 -2.99 4.05 -7.26
CA GLY A 136 -1.79 4.72 -7.80
C GLY A 136 -0.68 5.03 -6.78
N MET A 137 -1.00 5.01 -5.49
CA MET A 137 0.00 5.19 -4.43
C MET A 137 0.79 3.91 -4.16
N VAL A 138 0.08 2.79 -4.01
CA VAL A 138 0.70 1.46 -3.82
C VAL A 138 1.44 1.05 -5.10
N GLU A 139 0.86 1.30 -6.26
CA GLU A 139 1.50 1.02 -7.56
C GLU A 139 2.83 1.76 -7.70
N ARG A 140 2.91 3.03 -7.32
CA ARG A 140 4.16 3.80 -7.31
C ARG A 140 5.20 3.21 -6.35
N PHE A 141 4.78 2.79 -5.17
CA PHE A 141 5.69 2.13 -4.23
C PHE A 141 6.16 0.77 -4.78
N ASN A 142 5.24 -0.03 -5.33
CA ASN A 142 5.57 -1.31 -5.97
C ASN A 142 6.50 -1.14 -7.18
N GLY A 143 6.39 -0.04 -7.94
CA GLY A 143 7.34 0.34 -8.98
C GLY A 143 8.74 0.57 -8.43
N ARG A 144 8.88 1.26 -7.30
CA ARG A 144 10.18 1.45 -6.63
C ARG A 144 10.77 0.14 -6.10
N ILE A 145 9.94 -0.77 -5.61
CA ILE A 145 10.40 -2.13 -5.26
C ILE A 145 10.90 -2.85 -6.50
N GLU A 146 10.21 -2.73 -7.63
CA GLU A 146 10.65 -3.32 -8.91
C GLU A 146 12.01 -2.76 -9.33
N ASP A 147 12.23 -1.45 -9.23
CA ASP A 147 13.53 -0.82 -9.52
C ASP A 147 14.65 -1.42 -8.64
N VAL A 148 14.38 -1.66 -7.36
CA VAL A 148 15.34 -2.33 -6.46
C VAL A 148 15.60 -3.76 -6.91
N LEU A 149 14.55 -4.51 -7.28
CA LEU A 149 14.69 -5.90 -7.74
C LEU A 149 15.50 -6.00 -9.04
N GLN A 150 15.38 -5.02 -9.93
CA GLN A 150 16.09 -5.00 -11.23
C GLN A 150 17.53 -4.48 -11.11
N SER A 151 17.79 -3.58 -10.16
CA SER A 151 19.10 -2.93 -10.02
C SER A 151 20.10 -3.71 -9.16
N HIS A 152 19.64 -4.73 -8.44
CA HIS A 152 20.48 -5.55 -7.56
C HIS A 152 20.61 -6.99 -8.05
N ARG A 153 21.81 -7.57 -7.83
CA ARG A 153 22.01 -9.01 -7.99
C ARG A 153 21.94 -9.65 -6.59
N PHE A 154 20.91 -10.46 -6.39
CA PHE A 154 20.71 -11.15 -5.13
C PHE A 154 21.40 -12.52 -5.13
N HIS A 155 22.04 -12.87 -4.04
CA HIS A 155 22.74 -14.14 -3.87
C HIS A 155 21.86 -15.23 -3.26
N SER A 156 20.81 -14.83 -2.52
CA SER A 156 19.91 -15.74 -1.83
C SER A 156 18.56 -15.08 -1.54
N GLY A 157 17.57 -15.88 -1.13
CA GLY A 157 16.31 -15.39 -0.64
C GLY A 157 16.44 -14.51 0.59
N GLU A 158 17.39 -14.80 1.48
CA GLU A 158 17.68 -13.96 2.65
C GLU A 158 18.26 -12.61 2.24
N ASP A 159 19.22 -12.59 1.31
CA ASP A 159 19.81 -11.35 0.80
C ASP A 159 18.76 -10.44 0.17
N LEU A 160 17.85 -11.02 -0.63
CA LEU A 160 16.71 -10.30 -1.19
C LEU A 160 15.82 -9.71 -0.08
N GLU A 161 15.46 -10.48 0.93
CA GLU A 161 14.63 -10.03 2.04
C GLU A 161 15.29 -8.89 2.81
N GLN A 162 16.53 -9.05 3.21
CA GLN A 162 17.30 -8.03 3.95
C GLN A 162 17.45 -6.73 3.14
N THR A 163 17.64 -6.85 1.82
CA THR A 163 17.74 -5.68 0.94
C THR A 163 16.42 -4.94 0.86
N LEU A 164 15.29 -5.63 0.71
CA LEU A 164 13.97 -5.00 0.69
C LEU A 164 13.63 -4.34 2.03
N LEU A 165 13.94 -4.98 3.17
CA LEU A 165 13.71 -4.40 4.49
C LEU A 165 14.55 -3.14 4.72
N ARG A 166 15.82 -3.16 4.31
CA ARG A 166 16.71 -1.97 4.36
C ARG A 166 16.19 -0.85 3.48
N TYR A 167 15.72 -1.18 2.28
CA TYR A 167 15.12 -0.19 1.39
C TYR A 167 13.88 0.46 1.99
N VAL A 168 12.98 -0.30 2.60
CA VAL A 168 11.78 0.24 3.27
C VAL A 168 12.16 1.15 4.44
N HIS A 169 13.18 0.78 5.22
CA HIS A 169 13.71 1.64 6.26
C HIS A 169 14.24 2.96 5.70
N LEU A 170 15.04 2.90 4.64
CA LEU A 170 15.56 4.07 3.92
C LEU A 170 14.42 4.94 3.37
N TYR A 171 13.41 4.30 2.73
CA TYR A 171 12.24 4.97 2.20
C TYR A 171 11.51 5.78 3.28
N ASN A 172 11.24 5.17 4.41
CA ASN A 172 10.52 5.82 5.50
C ASN A 172 11.32 6.96 6.15
N SER A 173 12.63 6.78 6.33
CA SER A 173 13.47 7.68 7.14
C SER A 173 14.17 8.77 6.34
N GLN A 174 14.54 8.50 5.08
CA GLN A 174 15.44 9.37 4.33
C GLN A 174 14.93 9.80 2.95
N LEU A 175 14.00 9.05 2.31
CA LEU A 175 13.57 9.39 0.97
C LEU A 175 12.41 10.41 0.96
N PRO A 176 12.66 11.65 0.47
CA PRO A 176 11.62 12.67 0.35
C PRO A 176 10.52 12.23 -0.62
N GLN A 177 9.28 12.54 -0.27
CA GLN A 177 8.11 12.25 -1.11
C GLN A 177 7.52 13.56 -1.66
N SER A 178 7.32 13.65 -2.98
CA SER A 178 6.71 14.82 -3.62
C SER A 178 5.31 15.11 -3.07
N ALA A 179 4.52 14.05 -2.84
CA ALA A 179 3.20 14.16 -2.23
C ALA A 179 3.21 14.74 -0.80
N LEU A 180 4.36 14.71 -0.13
CA LEU A 180 4.59 15.30 1.20
C LEU A 180 5.38 16.62 1.14
N LYS A 181 5.41 17.25 -0.02
CA LYS A 181 6.16 18.50 -0.25
C LYS A 181 7.65 18.35 0.10
N GLY A 182 8.26 17.24 -0.29
CA GLY A 182 9.67 16.94 -0.06
C GLY A 182 10.02 16.43 1.34
N ARG A 183 9.03 16.14 2.19
CA ARG A 183 9.27 15.52 3.50
C ARG A 183 9.37 14.01 3.38
N THR A 184 10.08 13.39 4.32
CA THR A 184 10.09 11.93 4.46
C THR A 184 8.83 11.46 5.19
N PRO A 185 8.40 10.18 5.03
CA PRO A 185 7.29 9.61 5.77
C PRO A 185 7.40 9.77 7.30
N ILE A 186 8.57 9.52 7.87
CA ILE A 186 8.81 9.69 9.32
C ILE A 186 8.64 11.15 9.75
N ARG A 187 9.10 12.10 8.93
CA ARG A 187 8.90 13.50 9.25
C ARG A 187 7.43 13.90 9.21
N ALA A 188 6.69 13.43 8.21
CA ALA A 188 5.25 13.65 8.13
C ALA A 188 4.51 13.05 9.34
N LEU A 189 4.88 11.83 9.78
CA LEU A 189 4.33 11.22 10.99
C LEU A 189 4.57 12.08 12.23
N LYS A 190 5.79 12.58 12.44
CA LYS A 190 6.14 13.45 13.57
C LYS A 190 5.36 14.76 13.55
N ASP A 191 5.15 15.36 12.37
CA ASP A 191 4.38 16.58 12.21
C ASP A 191 2.90 16.32 12.57
N TRP A 192 2.33 15.22 12.12
CA TRP A 192 0.97 14.80 12.48
C TRP A 192 0.84 14.51 13.97
N GLN A 193 1.80 13.81 14.57
CA GLN A 193 1.78 13.50 16.00
C GLN A 193 1.79 14.75 16.88
N ARG A 194 2.48 15.80 16.47
CA ARG A 194 2.46 17.10 17.18
C ARG A 194 1.11 17.81 17.06
N GLN A 195 0.47 17.74 15.88
CA GLN A 195 -0.79 18.44 15.61
C GLN A 195 -2.01 17.66 16.11
N ARG A 196 -1.99 16.33 15.99
CA ARG A 196 -3.10 15.42 16.30
C ARG A 196 -2.59 14.18 17.06
N PRO A 197 -2.11 14.33 18.29
CA PRO A 197 -1.53 13.24 19.08
C PRO A 197 -2.53 12.09 19.35
N GLU A 198 -3.83 12.37 19.36
CA GLU A 198 -4.88 11.37 19.57
C GLU A 198 -4.99 10.31 18.44
N LEU A 199 -4.47 10.60 17.26
CA LEU A 199 -4.40 9.65 16.15
C LEU A 199 -3.28 8.61 16.31
N PHE A 200 -2.41 8.80 17.28
CA PHE A 200 -1.26 7.95 17.53
C PHE A 200 -1.47 7.07 18.76
N ARG A 201 -0.66 6.03 18.85
CA ARG A 201 -0.59 5.18 20.03
C ARG A 201 0.24 5.88 21.11
N LYS A 202 -0.15 5.65 22.36
CA LYS A 202 0.61 6.09 23.52
C LYS A 202 1.81 5.18 23.71
#